data_f92b9c7ac9d469a47ba3001af3c162bc
#
_entry.id   f92b9c7ac9d469a47ba3001af3c162bc
#
_cell.length_a   1.000
_cell.length_b   1.000
_cell.length_c   1.000
_cell.angle_alpha   90.00
_cell.angle_beta   90.00
_cell.angle_gamma   90.00
#
_symmetry.space_group_name_H-M   'P 1'
#
loop_
_entity.id
_entity.type
_entity.pdbx_description
1 polymer ?
#
loop_
_entity_poly.entity_id
_entity_poly.type
_entity_poly.pdbx_seq_one_letter_code
_entity_poly.pdbx_strand_id
1 'polypeptide(L)'
;VFPKEQETSIEIKGRCLMTGLPKVINVSSTEMLEAFEEPVERILEAVHGVLERTPPELVADISNNGIVMTGGGSLVDGFDKLIEARTGIHTVVAEGAISCVAEGTGRSLDSLNSMTDGTVNLSRRRQMN
;
A
#
# COMPACT_ATOMS: atom_id res chain seq x y z
N VAL A 1 9.46 7.54 0.28
CA VAL A 1 9.28 7.79 -1.17
C VAL A 1 8.91 9.25 -1.47
N PHE A 2 8.82 10.07 -0.46
CA PHE A 2 8.65 11.51 -0.57
C PHE A 2 9.94 12.20 -0.11
N PRO A 3 10.44 13.26 -0.80
CA PRO A 3 11.69 13.93 -0.42
C PRO A 3 11.65 14.40 1.02
N LYS A 4 12.73 14.15 1.76
CA LYS A 4 12.92 14.67 3.12
C LYS A 4 13.66 16.01 3.07
N GLU A 5 13.39 16.86 4.06
CA GLU A 5 14.11 18.15 4.19
C GLU A 5 15.59 17.97 4.48
N GLN A 6 15.98 16.86 5.13
CA GLN A 6 17.35 16.51 5.43
C GLN A 6 17.66 15.09 4.96
N GLU A 7 18.81 14.95 4.29
CA GLU A 7 19.31 13.62 3.92
C GLU A 7 19.71 12.85 5.19
N THR A 8 19.27 11.61 5.23
CA THR A 8 19.63 10.64 6.27
C THR A 8 20.34 9.46 5.65
N SER A 9 21.25 8.82 6.39
CA SER A 9 21.92 7.60 5.94
C SER A 9 21.87 6.51 7.00
N ILE A 10 21.93 5.27 6.54
CA ILE A 10 21.96 4.08 7.39
C ILE A 10 23.14 3.20 7.00
N GLU A 11 23.85 2.70 7.99
CA GLU A 11 24.92 1.72 7.80
C GLU A 11 24.32 0.31 7.70
N ILE A 12 24.59 -0.36 6.58
CA ILE A 12 24.13 -1.74 6.32
C ILE A 12 25.35 -2.66 6.28
N LYS A 13 25.26 -3.75 7.05
CA LYS A 13 26.29 -4.80 7.11
C LYS A 13 25.83 -6.02 6.33
N GLY A 14 26.66 -6.49 5.43
CA GLY A 14 26.36 -7.66 4.62
C GLY A 14 27.63 -8.38 4.17
N ARG A 15 27.46 -9.40 3.34
CA ARG A 15 28.57 -10.11 2.69
C ARG A 15 28.71 -9.63 1.25
N CYS A 16 29.93 -9.25 0.88
CA CYS A 16 30.24 -8.92 -0.50
C CYS A 16 30.19 -10.21 -1.37
N LEU A 17 29.34 -10.24 -2.37
CA LEU A 17 29.17 -11.42 -3.22
C LEU A 17 30.41 -11.71 -4.09
N MET A 18 31.21 -10.70 -4.41
CA MET A 18 32.42 -10.84 -5.21
C MET A 18 33.60 -11.42 -4.41
N THR A 19 33.74 -10.99 -3.18
CA THR A 19 34.91 -11.38 -2.34
C THR A 19 34.57 -12.40 -1.26
N GLY A 20 33.28 -12.61 -0.97
CA GLY A 20 32.81 -13.45 0.13
C GLY A 20 33.05 -12.86 1.52
N LEU A 21 33.67 -11.70 1.63
CA LEU A 21 34.04 -11.05 2.89
C LEU A 21 32.93 -10.14 3.43
N PRO A 22 32.90 -9.92 4.76
CA PRO A 22 32.04 -8.91 5.36
C PRO A 22 32.31 -7.53 4.74
N LYS A 23 31.24 -6.80 4.40
CA LYS A 23 31.28 -5.43 3.88
C LYS A 23 30.25 -4.58 4.58
N VAL A 24 30.64 -3.35 4.86
CA VAL A 24 29.74 -2.33 5.38
C VAL A 24 29.57 -1.28 4.29
N ILE A 25 28.33 -0.86 4.06
CA ILE A 25 27.99 0.21 3.13
C ILE A 25 27.07 1.21 3.84
N ASN A 26 27.18 2.48 3.49
CA ASN A 26 26.23 3.49 3.86
C ASN A 26 25.24 3.67 2.70
N VAL A 27 23.95 3.66 3.01
CA VAL A 27 22.89 3.91 2.04
C VAL A 27 22.17 5.18 2.46
N SER A 28 22.07 6.14 1.54
CA SER A 28 21.41 7.42 1.79
C SER A 28 19.92 7.38 1.46
N SER A 29 19.16 8.30 2.05
CA SER A 29 17.73 8.47 1.71
C SER A 29 17.52 8.89 0.26
N THR A 30 18.49 9.60 -0.34
CA THR A 30 18.46 10.00 -1.75
C THR A 30 18.61 8.79 -2.67
N GLU A 31 19.59 7.90 -2.41
CA GLU A 31 19.76 6.66 -3.15
C GLU A 31 18.50 5.77 -3.06
N MET A 32 17.87 5.72 -1.87
CA MET A 32 16.63 4.98 -1.70
C MET A 32 15.47 5.59 -2.50
N LEU A 33 15.42 6.93 -2.58
CA LEU A 33 14.39 7.61 -3.36
C LEU A 33 14.49 7.23 -4.85
N GLU A 34 15.70 7.28 -5.42
CA GLU A 34 15.97 6.87 -6.81
C GLU A 34 15.58 5.40 -7.04
N ALA A 35 15.92 4.50 -6.11
CA ALA A 35 15.60 3.08 -6.23
C ALA A 35 14.08 2.80 -6.16
N PHE A 36 13.31 3.64 -5.47
CA PHE A 36 11.85 3.52 -5.36
C PHE A 36 11.08 4.18 -6.52
N GLU A 37 11.72 5.02 -7.33
CA GLU A 37 11.04 5.81 -8.36
C GLU A 37 10.19 4.94 -9.29
N GLU A 38 10.79 3.96 -9.97
CA GLU A 38 10.08 3.09 -10.92
C GLU A 38 8.98 2.24 -10.26
N PRO A 39 9.21 1.52 -9.14
CA PRO A 39 8.15 0.76 -8.50
C PRO A 39 6.97 1.62 -8.02
N VAL A 40 7.25 2.81 -7.54
CA VAL A 40 6.23 3.74 -7.03
C VAL A 40 5.41 4.33 -8.17
N GLU A 41 6.03 4.73 -9.28
CA GLU A 41 5.31 5.21 -10.45
C GLU A 41 4.33 4.16 -10.99
N ARG A 42 4.72 2.88 -11.04
CA ARG A 42 3.81 1.79 -11.44
C ARG A 42 2.59 1.68 -10.51
N ILE A 43 2.77 1.90 -9.21
CA ILE A 43 1.65 1.89 -8.25
C ILE A 43 0.75 3.10 -8.49
N LEU A 44 1.33 4.28 -8.68
CA LEU A 44 0.58 5.51 -8.95
C LEU A 44 -0.24 5.41 -10.26
N GLU A 45 0.34 4.87 -11.32
CA GLU A 45 -0.35 4.59 -12.58
C GLU A 45 -1.55 3.65 -12.37
N ALA A 46 -1.37 2.60 -11.55
CA ALA A 46 -2.45 1.68 -11.21
C ALA A 46 -3.58 2.38 -10.43
N VAL A 47 -3.24 3.25 -9.47
CA VAL A 47 -4.22 4.06 -8.72
C VAL A 47 -5.00 4.98 -9.66
N HIS A 48 -4.31 5.72 -10.53
CA HIS A 48 -4.95 6.57 -11.55
C HIS A 48 -5.87 5.76 -12.46
N GLY A 49 -5.40 4.63 -12.98
CA GLY A 49 -6.20 3.77 -13.85
C GLY A 49 -7.44 3.18 -13.17
N VAL A 50 -7.44 3.01 -11.84
CA VAL A 50 -8.64 2.64 -11.09
C VAL A 50 -9.59 3.82 -10.99
N LEU A 51 -9.10 5.01 -10.62
CA LEU A 51 -9.93 6.21 -10.49
C LEU A 51 -10.59 6.59 -11.83
N GLU A 52 -9.86 6.50 -12.94
CA GLU A 52 -10.39 6.80 -14.29
C GLU A 52 -11.53 5.86 -14.72
N ARG A 53 -11.48 4.60 -14.30
CA ARG A 53 -12.53 3.61 -14.61
C ARG A 53 -13.66 3.59 -13.61
N THR A 54 -13.53 4.32 -12.50
CA THR A 54 -14.56 4.40 -11.46
C THR A 54 -15.67 5.36 -11.90
N PRO A 55 -16.96 5.01 -11.73
CA PRO A 55 -18.07 5.90 -12.01
C PRO A 55 -17.93 7.25 -11.30
N PRO A 56 -18.31 8.38 -11.94
CA PRO A 56 -18.09 9.72 -11.38
C PRO A 56 -18.68 9.95 -9.99
N GLU A 57 -19.84 9.35 -9.70
CA GLU A 57 -20.50 9.43 -8.39
C GLU A 57 -19.64 8.78 -7.28
N LEU A 58 -18.98 7.67 -7.58
CA LEU A 58 -18.08 6.99 -6.62
C LEU A 58 -16.75 7.73 -6.49
N VAL A 59 -16.26 8.35 -7.56
CA VAL A 59 -15.06 9.21 -7.47
C VAL A 59 -15.33 10.41 -6.57
N ALA A 60 -16.53 10.99 -6.62
CA ALA A 60 -16.93 12.06 -5.72
C ALA A 60 -16.94 11.60 -4.25
N ASP A 61 -17.44 10.40 -3.98
CA ASP A 61 -17.41 9.80 -2.64
C ASP A 61 -15.97 9.55 -2.16
N ILE A 62 -15.10 9.02 -3.03
CA ILE A 62 -13.67 8.81 -2.72
C ILE A 62 -13.00 10.15 -2.42
N SER A 63 -13.29 11.21 -3.20
CA SER A 63 -12.72 12.54 -2.98
C SER A 63 -13.10 13.11 -1.60
N ASN A 64 -14.32 12.84 -1.14
CA ASN A 64 -14.80 13.29 0.17
C ASN A 64 -14.27 12.45 1.35
N ASN A 65 -14.19 11.14 1.17
CA ASN A 65 -13.83 10.20 2.25
C ASN A 65 -12.32 9.93 2.32
N GLY A 66 -11.60 10.16 1.22
CA GLY A 66 -10.16 9.90 1.13
C GLY A 66 -9.81 8.46 0.76
N ILE A 67 -8.50 8.21 0.68
CA ILE A 67 -7.90 6.91 0.42
C ILE A 67 -7.29 6.39 1.72
N VAL A 68 -7.62 5.16 2.11
CA VAL A 68 -7.03 4.49 3.27
C VAL A 68 -6.07 3.41 2.78
N MET A 69 -4.81 3.55 3.12
CA MET A 69 -3.75 2.60 2.78
C MET A 69 -3.60 1.53 3.86
N THR A 70 -3.43 0.29 3.45
CA THR A 70 -3.24 -0.86 4.35
C THR A 70 -2.10 -1.75 3.91
N GLY A 71 -1.69 -2.68 4.77
CA GLY A 71 -0.58 -3.59 4.51
C GLY A 71 0.79 -2.98 4.83
N GLY A 72 1.82 -3.82 4.88
CA GLY A 72 3.18 -3.40 5.24
C GLY A 72 3.79 -2.39 4.27
N GLY A 73 3.43 -2.44 2.98
CA GLY A 73 3.90 -1.48 1.97
C GLY A 73 3.42 -0.05 2.21
N SER A 74 2.27 0.13 2.87
CA SER A 74 1.75 1.46 3.23
C SER A 74 2.61 2.19 4.27
N LEU A 75 3.46 1.46 4.99
CA LEU A 75 4.36 2.01 6.01
C LEU A 75 5.64 2.61 5.43
N VAL A 76 5.83 2.56 4.11
CA VAL A 76 6.95 3.25 3.46
C VAL A 76 6.77 4.75 3.65
N ASP A 77 7.78 5.37 4.27
CA ASP A 77 7.73 6.78 4.69
C ASP A 77 7.41 7.73 3.53
N GLY A 78 6.38 8.56 3.72
CA GLY A 78 5.91 9.56 2.77
C GLY A 78 5.11 9.00 1.58
N PHE A 79 4.68 7.73 1.61
CA PHE A 79 3.90 7.17 0.51
C PHE A 79 2.47 7.73 0.47
N ASP A 80 1.87 7.94 1.63
CA ASP A 80 0.60 8.64 1.80
C ASP A 80 0.62 10.04 1.19
N LYS A 81 1.65 10.83 1.53
CA LYS A 81 1.86 12.18 1.00
C LYS A 81 2.05 12.19 -0.52
N LEU A 82 2.75 11.19 -1.04
CA LEU A 82 2.98 11.08 -2.48
C LEU A 82 1.69 10.78 -3.24
N ILE A 83 0.87 9.83 -2.76
CA ILE A 83 -0.43 9.52 -3.36
C ILE A 83 -1.35 10.74 -3.30
N GLU A 84 -1.41 11.41 -2.14
CA GLU A 84 -2.20 12.64 -1.99
C GLU A 84 -1.75 13.74 -2.96
N ALA A 85 -0.43 13.96 -3.09
CA ALA A 85 0.11 14.96 -4.02
C ALA A 85 -0.20 14.64 -5.49
N ARG A 86 -0.25 13.36 -5.86
CA ARG A 86 -0.48 12.92 -7.24
C ARG A 86 -1.96 12.82 -7.62
N THR A 87 -2.82 12.49 -6.67
CA THR A 87 -4.27 12.29 -6.92
C THR A 87 -5.11 13.48 -6.51
N GLY A 88 -4.61 14.34 -5.63
CA GLY A 88 -5.38 15.41 -4.99
C GLY A 88 -6.39 14.90 -3.96
N ILE A 89 -6.36 13.61 -3.61
CA ILE A 89 -7.29 12.99 -2.68
C ILE A 89 -6.57 12.75 -1.35
N HIS A 90 -7.18 13.18 -0.24
CA HIS A 90 -6.61 12.96 1.09
C HIS A 90 -6.32 11.48 1.33
N THR A 91 -5.10 11.17 1.75
CA THR A 91 -4.61 9.79 1.88
C THR A 91 -4.03 9.55 3.26
N VAL A 92 -4.46 8.50 3.92
CA VAL A 92 -4.01 8.13 5.27
C VAL A 92 -3.59 6.66 5.33
N VAL A 93 -2.66 6.35 6.22
CA VAL A 93 -2.30 4.98 6.56
C VAL A 93 -3.20 4.49 7.69
N ALA A 94 -3.79 3.31 7.53
CA ALA A 94 -4.66 2.72 8.54
C ALA A 94 -3.91 2.45 9.84
N GLU A 95 -4.56 2.67 10.98
CA GLU A 95 -4.09 2.18 12.27
C GLU A 95 -4.01 0.65 12.21
N GLY A 96 -2.88 0.08 12.62
CA GLY A 96 -2.64 -1.36 12.49
C GLY A 96 -2.58 -1.86 11.05
N ALA A 97 -2.01 -1.09 10.11
CA ALA A 97 -1.99 -1.36 8.68
C ALA A 97 -1.61 -2.79 8.30
N ILE A 98 -0.74 -3.44 9.07
CA ILE A 98 -0.29 -4.83 8.83
C ILE A 98 -1.38 -5.84 9.19
N SER A 99 -2.16 -5.59 10.25
CA SER A 99 -3.13 -6.54 10.82
C SER A 99 -4.57 -6.32 10.33
N CYS A 100 -4.90 -5.15 9.76
CA CYS A 100 -6.28 -4.78 9.45
C CYS A 100 -7.00 -5.76 8.52
N VAL A 101 -6.30 -6.43 7.59
CA VAL A 101 -6.90 -7.48 6.73
C VAL A 101 -7.30 -8.69 7.56
N ALA A 102 -6.43 -9.16 8.47
CA ALA A 102 -6.73 -10.29 9.34
C ALA A 102 -7.88 -9.97 10.32
N GLU A 103 -7.85 -8.76 10.92
CA GLU A 103 -8.91 -8.30 11.81
C GLU A 103 -10.24 -8.14 11.08
N GLY A 104 -10.24 -7.53 9.88
CA GLY A 104 -11.43 -7.38 9.07
C GLY A 104 -12.02 -8.72 8.64
N THR A 105 -11.17 -9.67 8.27
CA THR A 105 -11.59 -11.04 7.95
C THR A 105 -12.18 -11.73 9.17
N GLY A 106 -11.58 -11.59 10.36
CA GLY A 106 -12.12 -12.11 11.61
C GLY A 106 -13.49 -11.54 11.92
N ARG A 107 -13.65 -10.21 11.86
CA ARG A 107 -14.96 -9.55 12.08
C ARG A 107 -16.01 -9.97 11.06
N SER A 108 -15.65 -10.26 9.81
CA SER A 108 -16.58 -10.69 8.79
C SER A 108 -17.18 -12.08 9.10
N LEU A 109 -16.49 -12.93 9.86
CA LEU A 109 -17.02 -14.23 10.30
C LEU A 109 -18.23 -14.07 11.24
N ASP A 110 -18.22 -13.05 12.09
CA ASP A 110 -19.31 -12.76 13.02
C ASP A 110 -20.59 -12.31 12.30
N SER A 111 -20.45 -11.72 11.11
CA SER A 111 -21.55 -11.19 10.30
C SER A 111 -21.94 -12.07 9.10
N LEU A 112 -21.37 -13.28 8.96
CA LEU A 112 -21.65 -14.18 7.83
C LEU A 112 -23.14 -14.49 7.64
N ASN A 113 -23.91 -14.54 8.71
CA ASN A 113 -25.35 -14.83 8.66
C ASN A 113 -26.20 -13.60 8.29
N SER A 114 -25.64 -12.40 8.37
CA SER A 114 -26.30 -11.13 8.07
C SER A 114 -25.88 -10.52 6.73
N MET A 115 -24.84 -11.06 6.09
CA MET A 115 -24.39 -10.64 4.76
C MET A 115 -25.34 -11.20 3.70
N THR A 116 -26.32 -10.39 3.32
CA THR A 116 -27.17 -10.65 2.15
C THR A 116 -26.43 -10.30 0.86
N ASP A 117 -26.34 -11.28 -0.03
CA ASP A 117 -26.21 -11.19 -1.50
C ASP A 117 -25.00 -10.45 -2.15
N GLY A 118 -23.92 -10.20 -1.50
CA GLY A 118 -22.73 -9.63 -2.18
C GLY A 118 -21.49 -10.54 -2.13
N THR A 119 -21.39 -11.39 -1.15
CA THR A 119 -20.26 -12.31 -0.98
C THR A 119 -20.59 -13.68 -1.56
N VAL A 120 -20.05 -13.97 -2.73
CA VAL A 120 -20.12 -15.31 -3.33
C VAL A 120 -19.37 -16.28 -2.43
N ASN A 121 -20.09 -17.05 -1.65
CA ASN A 121 -19.54 -18.17 -0.89
C ASN A 121 -19.14 -19.28 -1.87
N LEU A 122 -17.87 -19.26 -2.30
CA LEU A 122 -17.31 -20.22 -3.28
C LEU A 122 -17.39 -21.68 -2.79
N SER A 123 -17.51 -21.92 -1.49
CA SER A 123 -17.68 -23.26 -0.92
C SER A 123 -19.07 -23.84 -1.18
N ARG A 124 -20.12 -23.02 -1.29
CA ARG A 124 -21.46 -23.48 -1.67
C ARG A 124 -21.58 -23.89 -3.14
N ARG A 125 -20.78 -23.32 -4.04
CA ARG A 125 -20.76 -23.70 -5.46
C ARG A 125 -20.27 -25.13 -5.71
N ARG A 126 -19.45 -25.71 -4.82
CA ARG A 126 -18.94 -27.08 -4.95
C ARG A 126 -19.92 -28.15 -4.49
N GLN A 127 -21.01 -27.81 -3.80
CA GLN A 127 -22.02 -28.75 -3.32
C GLN A 127 -23.23 -28.86 -4.25
N MET A 128 -23.29 -28.09 -5.34
CA MET A 128 -24.41 -28.08 -6.29
C MET A 128 -24.07 -28.69 -7.65
N ASN A 129 -22.92 -29.41 -7.76
CA ASN A 129 -22.58 -30.24 -8.95
C ASN A 129 -22.39 -31.68 -8.54
#